data_aa7926fa2ca31640f3867d5ef160eb60
#
_entry.id   aa7926fa2ca31640f3867d5ef160eb60
#
_cell.length_a   1.000
_cell.length_b   1.000
_cell.length_c   1.000
_cell.angle_alpha   90.00
_cell.angle_beta   90.00
_cell.angle_gamma   90.00
#
_symmetry.space_group_name_H-M   'P 1'
#
loop_
_entity.id
_entity.type
_entity.pdbx_description
1 polymer ?
#
loop_
_entity_poly.entity_id
_entity_poly.type
_entity_poly.pdbx_seq_one_letter_code
_entity_poly.pdbx_strand_id
1 'polypeptide(L)'
;SDKIKVVCTTFPQYDWVRQVLGENGDEFEIKLLTDNGVDMHSYQPSTADIAAVASCDVLVYTGGTSENWVASALKEAVNPDMTVVNLMDYLGDSIKEEELVEGMQGDSHGHTHSHAEEDDDHDEAHDGSHDHEEEHHHEDEIEYDEHIWLSVKNAEKIVEELANVLAGKDTEHAQAIRENASTYQSRLNELDTQYAQAVQSAKHDTVLFGDRFPFRYLVDDYGINYYAAFAGCSSETSSSFKTVVFLSGKIDELGLSKVLVIENSGEQVAKTVIENTKNKNAEILTLDSMQSVTKKQIADGYTY
;
A
#
# COMPACT_ATOMS: atom_id res chain seq x y z
N SER A 1 -16.97 -12.23 -30.79
CA SER A 1 -17.58 -11.68 -29.57
C SER A 1 -16.72 -10.51 -29.11
N ASP A 2 -17.32 -9.52 -28.46
CA ASP A 2 -16.56 -8.45 -27.85
C ASP A 2 -15.81 -9.02 -26.65
N LYS A 3 -14.55 -8.60 -26.46
CA LYS A 3 -13.72 -9.07 -25.34
C LYS A 3 -14.30 -8.60 -24.00
N ILE A 4 -14.13 -9.42 -22.98
CA ILE A 4 -14.47 -9.09 -21.59
C ILE A 4 -13.49 -8.03 -21.08
N LYS A 5 -13.99 -6.86 -20.68
CA LYS A 5 -13.18 -5.72 -20.27
C LYS A 5 -12.94 -5.76 -18.77
N VAL A 6 -11.67 -5.87 -18.38
CA VAL A 6 -11.21 -5.83 -16.99
C VAL A 6 -10.38 -4.58 -16.77
N VAL A 7 -10.74 -3.79 -15.77
CA VAL A 7 -9.97 -2.62 -15.35
C VAL A 7 -9.37 -2.89 -13.99
N CYS A 8 -8.06 -2.69 -13.88
CA CYS A 8 -7.28 -2.79 -12.64
C CYS A 8 -6.68 -1.44 -12.31
N THR A 9 -6.79 -1.00 -11.08
CA THR A 9 -6.25 0.31 -10.66
C THR A 9 -4.75 0.26 -10.41
N THR A 10 -4.21 -0.87 -9.91
CA THR A 10 -2.79 -1.02 -9.56
C THR A 10 -2.16 -2.25 -10.22
N PHE A 11 -0.82 -2.24 -10.32
CA PHE A 11 -0.07 -3.29 -10.98
C PHE A 11 -0.27 -4.69 -10.37
N PRO A 12 -0.24 -4.91 -9.04
CA PRO A 12 -0.43 -6.25 -8.50
C PRO A 12 -1.74 -6.91 -8.95
N GLN A 13 -2.83 -6.15 -8.98
CA GLN A 13 -4.13 -6.63 -9.48
C GLN A 13 -4.06 -7.05 -10.94
N TYR A 14 -3.44 -6.21 -11.76
CA TYR A 14 -3.26 -6.44 -13.19
C TYR A 14 -2.44 -7.71 -13.45
N ASP A 15 -1.36 -7.91 -12.71
CA ASP A 15 -0.52 -9.09 -12.87
C ASP A 15 -1.25 -10.36 -12.38
N TRP A 16 -1.93 -10.33 -11.25
CA TRP A 16 -2.71 -11.46 -10.77
C TRP A 16 -3.82 -11.87 -11.76
N VAL A 17 -4.54 -10.90 -12.33
CA VAL A 17 -5.52 -11.19 -13.39
C VAL A 17 -4.85 -11.92 -14.55
N ARG A 18 -3.71 -11.45 -15.02
CA ARG A 18 -2.95 -12.09 -16.10
C ARG A 18 -2.50 -13.50 -15.74
N GLN A 19 -2.01 -13.73 -14.52
CA GLN A 19 -1.58 -15.04 -14.06
C GLN A 19 -2.75 -16.05 -14.02
N VAL A 20 -3.91 -15.58 -13.56
CA VAL A 20 -5.12 -16.41 -13.47
C VAL A 20 -5.70 -16.72 -14.85
N LEU A 21 -5.68 -15.79 -15.78
CA LEU A 21 -6.16 -16.00 -17.13
C LEU A 21 -5.21 -16.88 -17.95
N GLY A 22 -3.89 -16.73 -17.79
CA GLY A 22 -2.89 -17.47 -18.56
C GLY A 22 -3.10 -17.34 -20.07
N GLU A 23 -3.16 -18.46 -20.78
CA GLU A 23 -3.38 -18.51 -22.24
C GLU A 23 -4.79 -18.06 -22.67
N ASN A 24 -5.75 -18.02 -21.74
CA ASN A 24 -7.13 -17.56 -22.01
C ASN A 24 -7.27 -16.03 -22.01
N GLY A 25 -6.18 -15.29 -21.80
CA GLY A 25 -6.16 -13.84 -21.79
C GLY A 25 -6.62 -13.17 -23.10
N ASP A 26 -6.63 -13.90 -24.21
CA ASP A 26 -7.09 -13.40 -25.52
C ASP A 26 -8.60 -13.07 -25.56
N GLU A 27 -9.39 -13.68 -24.68
CA GLU A 27 -10.83 -13.38 -24.52
C GLU A 27 -11.08 -12.12 -23.70
N PHE A 28 -10.03 -11.56 -23.10
CA PHE A 28 -10.11 -10.42 -22.21
C PHE A 28 -9.34 -9.20 -22.75
N GLU A 29 -9.83 -8.02 -22.43
CA GLU A 29 -9.13 -6.76 -22.58
C GLU A 29 -8.83 -6.22 -21.19
N ILE A 30 -7.56 -6.30 -20.77
CA ILE A 30 -7.15 -5.93 -19.42
C ILE A 30 -6.48 -4.56 -19.47
N LYS A 31 -7.02 -3.59 -18.75
CA LYS A 31 -6.47 -2.25 -18.62
C LYS A 31 -5.92 -2.01 -17.22
N LEU A 32 -4.64 -1.60 -17.13
CA LEU A 32 -4.04 -1.04 -15.93
C LEU A 32 -4.12 0.48 -15.97
N LEU A 33 -4.61 1.12 -14.91
CA LEU A 33 -4.73 2.59 -14.85
C LEU A 33 -3.41 3.27 -14.48
N THR A 34 -2.65 2.71 -13.53
CA THR A 34 -1.39 3.30 -13.03
C THR A 34 -0.14 2.74 -13.75
N ASP A 35 -0.17 2.69 -15.08
CA ASP A 35 0.90 2.06 -15.90
C ASP A 35 2.06 3.00 -16.28
N ASN A 36 2.05 4.22 -15.78
CA ASN A 36 3.02 5.27 -16.10
C ASN A 36 4.02 5.56 -14.96
N GLY A 37 4.13 4.67 -13.97
CA GLY A 37 5.02 4.83 -12.82
C GLY A 37 4.52 5.79 -11.74
N VAL A 38 3.25 6.17 -11.77
CA VAL A 38 2.62 6.98 -10.73
C VAL A 38 2.11 6.08 -9.61
N ASP A 39 2.47 6.43 -8.39
CA ASP A 39 1.97 5.82 -7.16
C ASP A 39 0.46 6.09 -7.00
N MET A 40 -0.29 5.11 -6.48
CA MET A 40 -1.74 5.22 -6.29
C MET A 40 -2.14 6.41 -5.40
N HIS A 41 -1.32 6.79 -4.44
CA HIS A 41 -1.57 7.94 -3.55
C HIS A 41 -1.49 9.29 -4.26
N SER A 42 -0.80 9.34 -5.40
CA SER A 42 -0.63 10.54 -6.25
C SER A 42 -1.42 10.44 -7.56
N TYR A 43 -2.11 9.33 -7.80
CA TYR A 43 -2.83 9.09 -9.04
C TYR A 43 -4.08 9.97 -9.15
N GLN A 44 -4.23 10.60 -10.31
CA GLN A 44 -5.42 11.37 -10.68
C GLN A 44 -6.02 10.75 -11.94
N PRO A 45 -7.26 10.22 -11.88
CA PRO A 45 -7.88 9.59 -13.03
C PRO A 45 -8.16 10.61 -14.14
N SER A 46 -7.83 10.24 -15.37
CA SER A 46 -8.24 10.98 -16.54
C SER A 46 -9.72 10.73 -16.89
N THR A 47 -10.30 11.57 -17.75
CA THR A 47 -11.65 11.31 -18.27
C THR A 47 -11.74 9.95 -18.97
N ALA A 48 -10.68 9.51 -19.66
CA ALA A 48 -10.62 8.20 -20.30
C ALA A 48 -10.59 7.05 -19.29
N ASP A 49 -9.98 7.25 -18.12
CA ASP A 49 -9.96 6.24 -17.05
C ASP A 49 -11.33 6.11 -16.40
N ILE A 50 -11.99 7.24 -16.12
CA ILE A 50 -13.38 7.25 -15.63
C ILE A 50 -14.31 6.53 -16.60
N ALA A 51 -14.20 6.80 -17.91
CA ALA A 51 -15.00 6.14 -18.94
C ALA A 51 -14.72 4.63 -19.01
N ALA A 52 -13.46 4.21 -18.85
CA ALA A 52 -13.09 2.81 -18.83
C ALA A 52 -13.70 2.09 -17.61
N VAL A 53 -13.62 2.69 -16.43
CA VAL A 53 -14.26 2.18 -15.21
C VAL A 53 -15.78 2.08 -15.39
N ALA A 54 -16.42 3.11 -15.92
CA ALA A 54 -17.88 3.14 -16.08
C ALA A 54 -18.42 2.09 -17.06
N SER A 55 -17.60 1.57 -17.98
CA SER A 55 -18.02 0.68 -19.06
C SER A 55 -17.41 -0.73 -19.03
N CYS A 56 -16.60 -1.06 -18.03
CA CYS A 56 -15.97 -2.38 -17.95
C CYS A 56 -16.95 -3.48 -17.50
N ASP A 57 -16.54 -4.73 -17.67
CA ASP A 57 -17.26 -5.90 -17.19
C ASP A 57 -16.81 -6.32 -15.79
N VAL A 58 -15.55 -6.04 -15.46
CA VAL A 58 -14.96 -6.29 -14.15
C VAL A 58 -14.07 -5.10 -13.76
N LEU A 59 -14.32 -4.53 -12.61
CA LEU A 59 -13.44 -3.56 -11.97
C LEU A 59 -12.76 -4.21 -10.76
N VAL A 60 -11.43 -4.15 -10.72
CA VAL A 60 -10.62 -4.55 -9.56
C VAL A 60 -9.90 -3.33 -9.03
N TYR A 61 -10.11 -3.00 -7.76
CA TYR A 61 -9.45 -1.87 -7.12
C TYR A 61 -9.12 -2.20 -5.65
N THR A 62 -8.18 -1.47 -5.09
CA THR A 62 -7.70 -1.73 -3.73
C THR A 62 -8.77 -1.39 -2.69
N GLY A 63 -9.44 -0.28 -2.86
CA GLY A 63 -10.26 0.36 -1.83
C GLY A 63 -9.44 1.34 -0.99
N GLY A 64 -10.07 1.92 0.04
CA GLY A 64 -9.43 2.90 0.91
C GLY A 64 -9.48 4.33 0.36
N THR A 65 -8.81 5.24 1.08
CA THR A 65 -8.94 6.69 0.85
C THR A 65 -8.31 7.18 -0.45
N SER A 66 -7.22 6.56 -0.88
CA SER A 66 -6.53 6.92 -2.13
C SER A 66 -7.37 6.67 -3.38
N GLU A 67 -8.35 5.80 -3.31
CA GLU A 67 -9.25 5.44 -4.41
C GLU A 67 -10.69 5.91 -4.20
N ASN A 68 -10.93 6.91 -3.35
CA ASN A 68 -12.26 7.50 -3.14
C ASN A 68 -12.94 7.97 -4.43
N TRP A 69 -12.16 8.33 -5.45
CA TRP A 69 -12.66 8.70 -6.76
C TRP A 69 -13.45 7.58 -7.47
N VAL A 70 -13.18 6.29 -7.13
CA VAL A 70 -13.86 5.12 -7.72
C VAL A 70 -15.35 5.18 -7.45
N ALA A 71 -15.78 5.56 -6.26
CA ALA A 71 -17.20 5.69 -5.92
C ALA A 71 -17.93 6.69 -6.84
N SER A 72 -17.27 7.77 -7.25
CA SER A 72 -17.82 8.74 -8.19
C SER A 72 -17.86 8.18 -9.61
N ALA A 73 -16.82 7.47 -10.05
CA ALA A 73 -16.79 6.82 -11.36
C ALA A 73 -17.90 5.75 -11.50
N LEU A 74 -18.17 5.00 -10.44
CA LEU A 74 -19.23 3.98 -10.43
C LEU A 74 -20.64 4.55 -10.52
N LYS A 75 -20.87 5.81 -10.15
CA LYS A 75 -22.16 6.48 -10.36
C LYS A 75 -22.47 6.70 -11.85
N GLU A 76 -21.43 6.77 -12.67
CA GLU A 76 -21.53 6.90 -14.12
C GLU A 76 -21.57 5.54 -14.85
N ALA A 77 -21.62 4.43 -14.09
CA ALA A 77 -21.59 3.08 -14.66
C ALA A 77 -22.78 2.84 -15.60
N VAL A 78 -22.46 2.35 -16.80
CA VAL A 78 -23.44 2.08 -17.86
C VAL A 78 -23.66 0.58 -18.09
N ASN A 79 -22.78 -0.29 -17.56
CA ASN A 79 -22.91 -1.73 -17.67
C ASN A 79 -23.63 -2.29 -16.43
N PRO A 80 -24.89 -2.76 -16.56
CA PRO A 80 -25.66 -3.29 -15.43
C PRO A 80 -25.11 -4.61 -14.90
N ASP A 81 -24.33 -5.34 -15.72
CA ASP A 81 -23.74 -6.64 -15.38
C ASP A 81 -22.28 -6.52 -14.89
N MET A 82 -21.83 -5.31 -14.60
CA MET A 82 -20.49 -5.06 -14.07
C MET A 82 -20.30 -5.76 -12.73
N THR A 83 -19.17 -6.44 -12.58
CA THR A 83 -18.70 -6.97 -11.30
C THR A 83 -17.64 -6.04 -10.73
N VAL A 84 -17.85 -5.57 -9.50
CA VAL A 84 -16.92 -4.67 -8.78
C VAL A 84 -16.27 -5.44 -7.66
N VAL A 85 -14.93 -5.52 -7.68
CA VAL A 85 -14.12 -6.18 -6.65
C VAL A 85 -13.34 -5.13 -5.88
N ASN A 86 -13.83 -4.79 -4.68
CA ASN A 86 -13.10 -4.00 -3.70
C ASN A 86 -12.27 -4.95 -2.84
N LEU A 87 -10.96 -4.90 -2.98
CA LEU A 87 -10.07 -5.88 -2.34
C LEU A 87 -10.00 -5.72 -0.82
N MET A 88 -10.04 -4.49 -0.31
CA MET A 88 -10.07 -4.27 1.14
C MET A 88 -11.37 -4.79 1.76
N ASP A 89 -12.51 -4.58 1.11
CA ASP A 89 -13.78 -5.14 1.56
C ASP A 89 -13.75 -6.68 1.53
N TYR A 90 -13.18 -7.26 0.48
CA TYR A 90 -13.04 -8.71 0.36
C TYR A 90 -12.15 -9.31 1.46
N LEU A 91 -11.05 -8.65 1.80
CA LEU A 91 -10.13 -9.08 2.85
C LEU A 91 -10.74 -8.93 4.26
N GLY A 92 -11.72 -8.04 4.45
CA GLY A 92 -12.45 -7.86 5.70
C GLY A 92 -11.52 -7.68 6.89
N ASP A 93 -11.63 -8.55 7.88
CA ASP A 93 -10.83 -8.47 9.13
C ASP A 93 -9.31 -8.67 8.93
N SER A 94 -8.88 -9.01 7.71
CA SER A 94 -7.45 -9.14 7.40
C SER A 94 -6.77 -7.80 7.09
N ILE A 95 -7.53 -6.71 6.92
CA ILE A 95 -6.93 -5.38 6.75
C ILE A 95 -6.43 -4.84 8.09
N LYS A 96 -5.41 -3.97 8.02
CA LYS A 96 -4.74 -3.41 9.18
C LYS A 96 -4.84 -1.90 9.19
N GLU A 97 -4.99 -1.35 10.38
CA GLU A 97 -4.90 0.10 10.58
C GLU A 97 -3.49 0.59 10.26
N GLU A 98 -3.40 1.81 9.75
CA GLU A 98 -2.12 2.48 9.59
C GLU A 98 -1.46 2.67 10.97
N GLU A 99 -0.15 2.46 11.05
CA GLU A 99 0.60 2.50 12.29
C GLU A 99 1.72 3.52 12.21
N LEU A 100 1.83 4.35 13.24
CA LEU A 100 2.98 5.21 13.46
C LEU A 100 3.83 4.62 14.58
N VAL A 101 5.04 4.16 14.23
CA VAL A 101 5.98 3.64 15.22
C VAL A 101 6.87 4.75 15.79
N GLU A 102 7.52 4.46 16.91
CA GLU A 102 8.43 5.41 17.58
C GLU A 102 9.47 5.99 16.62
N GLY A 103 9.64 7.30 16.65
CA GLY A 103 10.59 8.04 15.82
C GLY A 103 10.14 8.34 14.40
N MET A 104 9.04 7.79 13.96
CA MET A 104 8.46 8.08 12.67
C MET A 104 7.90 9.51 12.65
N GLN A 105 8.17 10.24 11.58
CA GLN A 105 7.62 11.56 11.38
C GLN A 105 6.18 11.42 10.90
N GLY A 106 5.22 12.01 11.64
CA GLY A 106 3.82 12.12 11.22
C GLY A 106 3.64 13.24 10.19
N ASP A 107 2.62 13.12 9.36
CA ASP A 107 2.24 14.18 8.44
C ASP A 107 1.80 15.44 9.21
N SER A 108 2.20 16.63 8.73
CA SER A 108 2.01 17.91 9.42
C SER A 108 0.56 18.41 9.48
N HIS A 109 -0.41 17.57 9.21
CA HIS A 109 -1.84 17.87 9.28
C HIS A 109 -2.54 17.32 10.54
N GLY A 110 -1.85 16.65 11.44
CA GLY A 110 -2.37 16.20 12.73
C GLY A 110 -2.13 17.26 13.81
N HIS A 111 -3.19 17.77 14.40
CA HIS A 111 -3.14 18.65 15.58
C HIS A 111 -2.57 17.89 16.78
N THR A 112 -1.29 18.02 17.02
CA THR A 112 -0.65 17.55 18.25
C THR A 112 -1.06 18.45 19.41
N HIS A 113 -1.97 18.00 20.24
CA HIS A 113 -2.17 18.57 21.57
C HIS A 113 -1.07 18.03 22.50
N SER A 114 0.07 18.69 22.50
CA SER A 114 1.04 18.54 23.59
C SER A 114 0.58 19.41 24.76
N HIS A 115 0.03 18.79 25.80
CA HIS A 115 -0.10 19.46 27.08
C HIS A 115 1.28 19.62 27.69
N ALA A 116 1.86 20.80 27.54
CA ALA A 116 2.88 21.26 28.45
C ALA A 116 2.16 22.04 29.55
N GLU A 117 2.22 21.51 30.77
CA GLU A 117 1.82 22.26 31.97
C GLU A 117 2.87 23.35 32.20
N GLU A 118 2.49 24.60 32.04
CA GLU A 118 3.15 25.74 32.70
C GLU A 118 2.10 26.51 33.46
N ASP A 119 2.21 26.48 34.78
CA ASP A 119 1.53 27.37 35.71
C ASP A 119 1.96 28.81 35.44
N ASP A 120 0.98 29.69 35.25
CA ASP A 120 1.10 31.08 35.71
C ASP A 120 -0.27 31.71 35.91
N ASP A 121 -0.48 32.14 37.16
CA ASP A 121 -1.60 32.95 37.66
C ASP A 121 -1.72 34.29 36.96
N HIS A 122 -2.89 34.63 36.46
CA HIS A 122 -3.42 36.00 36.54
C HIS A 122 -4.94 36.08 36.42
N ASP A 123 -5.58 36.49 37.52
CA ASP A 123 -6.93 37.05 37.61
C ASP A 123 -7.16 38.18 36.59
N GLU A 124 -8.26 38.14 35.86
CA GLU A 124 -9.21 39.24 35.75
C GLU A 124 -10.50 38.81 35.00
N ALA A 125 -11.62 39.19 35.62
CA ALA A 125 -12.98 38.91 35.21
C ALA A 125 -13.41 39.74 33.97
N HIS A 126 -14.07 39.12 33.00
CA HIS A 126 -15.11 39.77 32.20
C HIS A 126 -16.22 38.74 31.81
N ASP A 127 -17.40 39.11 32.24
CA ASP A 127 -18.72 38.60 31.92
C ASP A 127 -19.06 38.72 30.42
N GLY A 128 -19.62 37.68 29.80
CA GLY A 128 -20.09 37.71 28.42
C GLY A 128 -20.56 36.34 27.93
N SER A 129 -21.80 35.98 28.28
CA SER A 129 -22.50 34.81 27.75
C SER A 129 -22.61 34.79 26.23
N HIS A 130 -22.11 33.74 25.57
CA HIS A 130 -22.67 33.23 24.32
C HIS A 130 -22.56 31.71 24.30
N ASP A 131 -23.72 31.07 24.50
CA ASP A 131 -24.03 29.70 24.23
C ASP A 131 -23.85 29.44 22.71
N HIS A 132 -22.90 28.60 22.34
CA HIS A 132 -22.94 27.74 21.17
C HIS A 132 -22.01 26.56 21.44
N GLU A 133 -22.56 25.56 22.14
CA GLU A 133 -22.00 24.22 22.16
C GLU A 133 -22.30 23.57 20.80
N GLU A 134 -21.44 23.73 19.82
CA GLU A 134 -21.29 22.75 18.74
C GLU A 134 -20.18 21.81 19.17
N GLU A 135 -20.57 20.72 19.81
CA GLU A 135 -19.71 19.56 20.01
C GLU A 135 -19.37 19.00 18.62
N HIS A 136 -18.28 19.46 18.01
CA HIS A 136 -17.64 18.73 16.93
C HIS A 136 -16.98 17.48 17.54
N HIS A 137 -17.74 16.41 17.61
CA HIS A 137 -17.16 15.08 17.70
C HIS A 137 -16.37 14.85 16.42
N HIS A 138 -15.09 15.14 16.44
CA HIS A 138 -14.15 14.52 15.52
C HIS A 138 -14.04 13.07 15.99
N GLU A 139 -14.88 12.19 15.45
CA GLU A 139 -14.56 10.78 15.41
C GLU A 139 -13.25 10.72 14.62
N ASP A 140 -12.17 10.31 15.27
CA ASP A 140 -10.92 10.00 14.59
C ASP A 140 -11.27 8.89 13.60
N GLU A 141 -11.42 9.20 12.31
CA GLU A 141 -11.68 8.20 11.28
C GLU A 141 -10.47 7.27 11.26
N ILE A 142 -10.72 5.98 11.52
CA ILE A 142 -9.68 4.95 11.46
C ILE A 142 -9.19 4.89 10.02
N GLU A 143 -7.91 5.16 9.83
CA GLU A 143 -7.25 5.03 8.54
C GLU A 143 -6.61 3.64 8.43
N TYR A 144 -6.96 2.91 7.36
CA TYR A 144 -6.41 1.58 7.10
C TYR A 144 -5.25 1.67 6.12
N ASP A 145 -4.23 0.84 6.34
CA ASP A 145 -3.12 0.70 5.41
C ASP A 145 -3.58 0.03 4.11
N GLU A 146 -3.39 0.70 2.99
CA GLU A 146 -3.86 0.31 1.67
C GLU A 146 -2.89 -0.63 0.93
N HIS A 147 -1.69 -0.88 1.45
CA HIS A 147 -0.65 -1.67 0.79
C HIS A 147 -0.86 -3.19 0.98
N ILE A 148 -2.10 -3.63 0.78
CA ILE A 148 -2.58 -4.99 1.04
C ILE A 148 -1.86 -6.07 0.22
N TRP A 149 -1.35 -5.71 -0.96
CA TRP A 149 -0.64 -6.63 -1.87
C TRP A 149 0.75 -7.02 -1.36
N LEU A 150 1.28 -6.31 -0.36
CA LEU A 150 2.57 -6.63 0.26
C LEU A 150 2.46 -7.70 1.35
N SER A 151 1.36 -8.42 1.37
CA SER A 151 1.16 -9.68 2.07
C SER A 151 0.98 -10.80 1.06
N VAL A 152 1.85 -11.80 1.07
CA VAL A 152 1.71 -13.00 0.21
C VAL A 152 0.43 -13.76 0.57
N LYS A 153 0.05 -13.79 1.84
CA LYS A 153 -1.18 -14.43 2.33
C LYS A 153 -2.44 -13.72 1.81
N ASN A 154 -2.41 -12.40 1.75
CA ASN A 154 -3.49 -11.63 1.10
C ASN A 154 -3.54 -11.92 -0.40
N ALA A 155 -2.39 -11.99 -1.07
CA ALA A 155 -2.31 -12.31 -2.50
C ALA A 155 -2.96 -13.67 -2.80
N GLU A 156 -2.72 -14.70 -1.99
CA GLU A 156 -3.36 -16.01 -2.15
C GLU A 156 -4.89 -15.93 -2.10
N LYS A 157 -5.45 -15.20 -1.13
CA LYS A 157 -6.89 -14.99 -1.00
C LYS A 157 -7.46 -14.21 -2.18
N ILE A 158 -6.78 -13.15 -2.61
CA ILE A 158 -7.21 -12.30 -3.72
C ILE A 158 -7.20 -13.09 -5.03
N VAL A 159 -6.20 -13.89 -5.28
CA VAL A 159 -6.10 -14.74 -6.48
C VAL A 159 -7.27 -15.72 -6.56
N GLU A 160 -7.70 -16.29 -5.43
CA GLU A 160 -8.90 -17.14 -5.38
C GLU A 160 -10.17 -16.39 -5.79
N GLU A 161 -10.37 -15.19 -5.25
CA GLU A 161 -11.52 -14.35 -5.60
C GLU A 161 -11.51 -13.92 -7.07
N LEU A 162 -10.36 -13.49 -7.58
CA LEU A 162 -10.23 -13.13 -8.99
C LEU A 162 -10.53 -14.32 -9.90
N ALA A 163 -10.09 -15.53 -9.54
CA ALA A 163 -10.42 -16.75 -10.30
C ALA A 163 -11.93 -17.02 -10.31
N ASN A 164 -12.62 -16.83 -9.19
CA ASN A 164 -14.06 -17.01 -9.10
C ASN A 164 -14.80 -16.01 -9.99
N VAL A 165 -14.43 -14.74 -9.93
CA VAL A 165 -15.04 -13.67 -10.72
C VAL A 165 -14.80 -13.90 -12.21
N LEU A 166 -13.56 -14.13 -12.63
CA LEU A 166 -13.18 -14.31 -14.03
C LEU A 166 -13.78 -15.60 -14.65
N ALA A 167 -13.77 -16.70 -13.89
CA ALA A 167 -14.43 -17.94 -14.31
C ALA A 167 -15.96 -17.79 -14.43
N GLY A 168 -16.55 -16.89 -13.66
CA GLY A 168 -17.98 -16.54 -13.79
C GLY A 168 -18.28 -15.73 -15.05
N LYS A 169 -17.35 -14.90 -15.50
CA LYS A 169 -17.47 -14.11 -16.74
C LYS A 169 -17.18 -14.92 -18.00
N ASP A 170 -16.25 -15.85 -17.92
CA ASP A 170 -15.89 -16.77 -19.01
C ASP A 170 -16.12 -18.21 -18.57
N THR A 171 -17.35 -18.67 -18.73
CA THR A 171 -17.78 -20.01 -18.32
C THR A 171 -17.18 -21.12 -19.19
N GLU A 172 -16.79 -20.81 -20.42
CA GLU A 172 -16.17 -21.77 -21.34
C GLU A 172 -14.78 -22.17 -20.84
N HIS A 173 -13.99 -21.21 -20.34
CA HIS A 173 -12.64 -21.45 -19.84
C HIS A 173 -12.56 -21.49 -18.31
N ALA A 174 -13.69 -21.60 -17.61
CA ALA A 174 -13.76 -21.50 -16.15
C ALA A 174 -12.85 -22.53 -15.43
N GLN A 175 -12.75 -23.76 -15.96
CA GLN A 175 -11.88 -24.78 -15.37
C GLN A 175 -10.40 -24.39 -15.51
N ALA A 176 -9.97 -23.99 -16.69
CA ALA A 176 -8.58 -23.58 -16.93
C ALA A 176 -8.18 -22.37 -16.07
N ILE A 177 -9.07 -21.39 -15.91
CA ILE A 177 -8.88 -20.22 -15.04
C ILE A 177 -8.65 -20.65 -13.60
N ARG A 178 -9.44 -21.59 -13.06
CA ARG A 178 -9.26 -22.11 -11.70
C ARG A 178 -8.00 -22.93 -11.53
N GLU A 179 -7.61 -23.71 -12.53
CA GLU A 179 -6.36 -24.48 -12.53
C GLU A 179 -5.13 -23.57 -12.55
N ASN A 180 -5.15 -22.50 -13.36
CA ASN A 180 -4.11 -21.48 -13.35
C ASN A 180 -3.98 -20.81 -11.99
N ALA A 181 -5.09 -20.43 -11.38
CA ALA A 181 -5.12 -19.83 -10.04
C ALA A 181 -4.51 -20.76 -9.00
N SER A 182 -4.88 -22.06 -9.02
CA SER A 182 -4.34 -23.05 -8.10
C SER A 182 -2.82 -23.22 -8.27
N THR A 183 -2.34 -23.25 -9.50
CA THR A 183 -0.91 -23.31 -9.81
C THR A 183 -0.18 -22.08 -9.30
N TYR A 184 -0.76 -20.90 -9.51
CA TYR A 184 -0.18 -19.65 -9.04
C TYR A 184 -0.17 -19.53 -7.51
N GLN A 185 -1.25 -19.96 -6.84
CA GLN A 185 -1.32 -20.02 -5.37
C GLN A 185 -0.24 -20.94 -4.78
N SER A 186 0.08 -22.05 -5.45
CA SER A 186 1.19 -22.92 -5.03
C SER A 186 2.53 -22.18 -5.08
N ARG A 187 2.77 -21.35 -6.10
CA ARG A 187 3.98 -20.51 -6.19
C ARG A 187 4.00 -19.42 -5.11
N LEU A 188 2.85 -18.82 -4.80
CA LEU A 188 2.74 -17.86 -3.69
C LEU A 188 3.02 -18.53 -2.34
N ASN A 189 2.54 -19.74 -2.12
CA ASN A 189 2.82 -20.50 -0.90
C ASN A 189 4.31 -20.86 -0.76
N GLU A 190 4.99 -21.18 -1.86
CA GLU A 190 6.45 -21.36 -1.86
C GLU A 190 7.17 -20.06 -1.48
N LEU A 191 6.72 -18.91 -2.00
CA LEU A 191 7.26 -17.61 -1.65
C LEU A 191 7.05 -17.27 -0.17
N ASP A 192 5.85 -17.53 0.36
CA ASP A 192 5.54 -17.35 1.79
C ASP A 192 6.50 -18.18 2.66
N THR A 193 6.73 -19.42 2.28
CA THR A 193 7.68 -20.33 2.96
C THR A 193 9.12 -19.77 2.91
N GLN A 194 9.55 -19.23 1.77
CA GLN A 194 10.89 -18.62 1.64
C GLN A 194 11.05 -17.39 2.53
N TYR A 195 10.05 -16.52 2.62
CA TYR A 195 10.06 -15.39 3.54
C TYR A 195 10.14 -15.85 5.00
N ALA A 196 9.31 -16.81 5.41
CA ALA A 196 9.33 -17.34 6.76
C ALA A 196 10.70 -17.95 7.12
N GLN A 197 11.32 -18.70 6.22
CA GLN A 197 12.66 -19.26 6.42
C GLN A 197 13.75 -18.19 6.49
N ALA A 198 13.69 -17.18 5.62
CA ALA A 198 14.64 -16.07 5.63
C ALA A 198 14.59 -15.30 6.94
N VAL A 199 13.39 -15.00 7.45
CA VAL A 199 13.22 -14.31 8.74
C VAL A 199 13.69 -15.17 9.90
N GLN A 200 13.35 -16.47 9.89
CA GLN A 200 13.78 -17.40 10.96
C GLN A 200 15.31 -17.53 11.06
N SER A 201 16.01 -17.45 9.93
CA SER A 201 17.48 -17.55 9.87
C SER A 201 18.21 -16.20 9.95
N ALA A 202 17.47 -15.09 10.00
CA ALA A 202 18.05 -13.75 10.03
C ALA A 202 18.80 -13.47 11.33
N LYS A 203 19.88 -12.71 11.23
CA LYS A 203 20.66 -12.25 12.39
C LYS A 203 19.92 -11.20 13.23
N HIS A 204 19.12 -10.37 12.57
CA HIS A 204 18.35 -9.30 13.16
C HIS A 204 16.85 -9.54 12.92
N ASP A 205 16.05 -9.20 13.89
CA ASP A 205 14.58 -9.25 13.83
C ASP A 205 13.95 -7.90 13.47
N THR A 206 14.79 -6.91 13.18
CA THR A 206 14.39 -5.52 12.96
C THR A 206 14.97 -5.01 11.65
N VAL A 207 14.13 -4.34 10.87
CA VAL A 207 14.51 -3.59 9.66
C VAL A 207 14.35 -2.08 9.90
N LEU A 208 15.11 -1.26 9.17
CA LEU A 208 15.06 0.18 9.29
C LEU A 208 15.02 0.81 7.90
N PHE A 209 14.00 1.64 7.68
CA PHE A 209 13.78 2.37 6.45
C PHE A 209 14.19 3.85 6.62
N GLY A 210 15.12 4.29 5.82
CA GLY A 210 15.40 5.71 5.63
C GLY A 210 14.47 6.33 4.58
N ASP A 211 13.18 6.02 4.65
CA ASP A 211 12.17 6.33 3.65
C ASP A 211 10.75 6.15 4.21
N ARG A 212 9.73 6.21 3.34
CA ARG A 212 8.36 5.76 3.60
C ARG A 212 8.34 4.25 3.85
N PHE A 213 7.37 3.81 4.64
CA PHE A 213 7.21 2.41 5.02
C PHE A 213 5.87 1.83 4.57
N PRO A 214 5.75 1.27 3.35
CA PRO A 214 4.52 0.66 2.87
C PRO A 214 4.40 -0.84 3.21
N PHE A 215 5.31 -1.41 4.00
CA PHE A 215 5.42 -2.85 4.23
C PHE A 215 4.76 -3.33 5.54
N ARG A 216 3.71 -2.65 6.01
CA ARG A 216 2.97 -2.98 7.23
C ARG A 216 2.50 -4.44 7.26
N TYR A 217 1.93 -4.91 6.14
CA TYR A 217 1.44 -6.30 6.04
C TYR A 217 2.58 -7.31 5.99
N LEU A 218 3.66 -7.02 5.26
CA LEU A 218 4.82 -7.91 5.16
C LEU A 218 5.46 -8.16 6.53
N VAL A 219 5.75 -7.10 7.28
CA VAL A 219 6.41 -7.24 8.59
C VAL A 219 5.51 -7.93 9.60
N ASP A 220 4.20 -7.71 9.54
CA ASP A 220 3.25 -8.35 10.42
C ASP A 220 3.09 -9.85 10.13
N ASP A 221 3.08 -10.22 8.86
CA ASP A 221 2.99 -11.63 8.44
C ASP A 221 4.14 -12.48 8.99
N TYR A 222 5.32 -11.92 9.14
CA TYR A 222 6.53 -12.65 9.56
C TYR A 222 7.09 -12.22 10.92
N GLY A 223 6.40 -11.35 11.65
CA GLY A 223 6.83 -10.88 12.98
C GLY A 223 8.12 -10.08 12.94
N ILE A 224 8.34 -9.26 11.93
CA ILE A 224 9.51 -8.39 11.79
C ILE A 224 9.23 -7.06 12.51
N ASN A 225 10.15 -6.62 13.37
CA ASN A 225 10.12 -5.28 13.94
C ASN A 225 10.66 -4.26 12.92
N TYR A 226 10.23 -3.00 13.02
CA TYR A 226 10.71 -1.99 12.10
C TYR A 226 10.75 -0.59 12.69
N TYR A 227 11.62 0.23 12.11
CA TYR A 227 11.63 1.68 12.24
C TYR A 227 11.67 2.30 10.85
N ALA A 228 11.08 3.48 10.69
CA ALA A 228 11.04 4.17 9.42
C ALA A 228 10.98 5.69 9.60
N ALA A 229 11.36 6.43 8.55
CA ALA A 229 11.28 7.88 8.57
C ALA A 229 9.84 8.40 8.46
N PHE A 230 9.02 7.77 7.62
CA PHE A 230 7.65 8.23 7.30
C PHE A 230 6.68 7.05 7.19
N ALA A 231 5.39 7.35 7.39
CA ALA A 231 4.30 6.43 7.06
C ALA A 231 4.28 6.07 5.57
N GLY A 232 3.66 4.94 5.22
CA GLY A 232 3.63 4.44 3.84
C GLY A 232 2.92 5.36 2.86
N CYS A 233 1.87 6.04 3.29
CA CYS A 233 1.07 6.99 2.49
C CYS A 233 1.63 8.43 2.52
N SER A 234 2.67 8.73 3.31
CA SER A 234 3.22 10.07 3.46
C SER A 234 3.75 10.65 2.15
N SER A 235 3.49 11.93 1.93
CA SER A 235 4.07 12.72 0.84
C SER A 235 5.39 13.40 1.23
N GLU A 236 5.86 13.23 2.46
CA GLU A 236 7.08 13.86 2.96
C GLU A 236 8.32 13.31 2.24
N THR A 237 9.22 14.21 1.88
CA THR A 237 10.49 13.89 1.20
C THR A 237 11.72 14.31 2.00
N SER A 238 11.52 15.08 3.07
CA SER A 238 12.58 15.56 3.95
C SER A 238 12.27 15.21 5.40
N SER A 239 13.27 14.70 6.11
CA SER A 239 13.13 14.32 7.52
C SER A 239 13.53 15.45 8.45
N SER A 240 12.89 15.51 9.62
CA SER A 240 13.28 16.37 10.72
C SER A 240 14.62 15.91 11.33
N PHE A 241 15.32 16.84 11.97
CA PHE A 241 16.54 16.50 12.71
C PHE A 241 16.28 15.44 13.79
N LYS A 242 15.13 15.52 14.47
CA LYS A 242 14.71 14.53 15.48
C LYS A 242 14.61 13.12 14.90
N THR A 243 13.98 12.98 13.73
CA THR A 243 13.85 11.68 13.03
C THR A 243 15.23 11.12 12.65
N VAL A 244 16.11 11.97 12.09
CA VAL A 244 17.47 11.54 11.73
C VAL A 244 18.25 11.05 12.96
N VAL A 245 18.23 11.79 14.06
CA VAL A 245 18.93 11.39 15.30
C VAL A 245 18.38 10.08 15.86
N PHE A 246 17.07 9.93 15.87
CA PHE A 246 16.43 8.71 16.35
C PHE A 246 16.85 7.49 15.52
N LEU A 247 16.71 7.55 14.19
CA LEU A 247 17.03 6.43 13.30
C LEU A 247 18.54 6.10 13.33
N SER A 248 19.40 7.10 13.33
CA SER A 248 20.85 6.90 13.48
C SER A 248 21.20 6.19 14.78
N GLY A 249 20.55 6.60 15.87
CA GLY A 249 20.72 5.97 17.19
C GLY A 249 20.27 4.50 17.18
N LYS A 250 19.17 4.17 16.49
CA LYS A 250 18.70 2.78 16.36
C LYS A 250 19.63 1.91 15.52
N ILE A 251 20.22 2.43 14.47
CA ILE A 251 21.26 1.72 13.70
C ILE A 251 22.43 1.35 14.60
N ASP A 252 22.92 2.30 15.39
CA ASP A 252 24.05 2.08 16.31
C ASP A 252 23.68 1.10 17.42
N GLU A 253 22.49 1.25 18.03
CA GLU A 253 21.99 0.41 19.14
C GLU A 253 21.84 -1.06 18.70
N LEU A 254 21.23 -1.28 17.54
CA LEU A 254 20.92 -2.62 17.04
C LEU A 254 22.05 -3.22 16.19
N GLY A 255 23.07 -2.46 15.88
CA GLY A 255 24.19 -2.89 15.03
C GLY A 255 23.76 -3.23 13.60
N LEU A 256 22.81 -2.47 13.05
CA LEU A 256 22.32 -2.69 11.70
C LEU A 256 23.36 -2.28 10.65
N SER A 257 23.56 -3.12 9.65
CA SER A 257 24.48 -2.85 8.55
C SER A 257 23.76 -2.45 7.24
N LYS A 258 22.44 -2.43 7.24
CA LYS A 258 21.61 -2.10 6.09
C LYS A 258 20.55 -1.08 6.46
N VAL A 259 20.31 -0.14 5.56
CA VAL A 259 19.18 0.81 5.60
C VAL A 259 18.35 0.59 4.34
N LEU A 260 17.07 0.41 4.51
CA LEU A 260 16.16 0.14 3.39
C LEU A 260 15.53 1.43 2.87
N VAL A 261 15.30 1.46 1.57
CA VAL A 261 14.52 2.47 0.85
C VAL A 261 13.56 1.77 -0.09
N ILE A 262 12.54 2.46 -0.55
CA ILE A 262 11.64 1.96 -1.60
C ILE A 262 12.18 2.31 -2.99
N GLU A 263 11.56 1.76 -4.02
CA GLU A 263 11.85 2.09 -5.42
C GLU A 263 11.66 3.59 -5.69
N ASN A 264 12.42 4.11 -6.64
CA ASN A 264 12.43 5.54 -7.03
C ASN A 264 12.78 6.53 -5.89
N SER A 265 13.33 6.04 -4.78
CA SER A 265 13.81 6.88 -3.69
C SER A 265 15.01 7.72 -4.13
N GLY A 266 15.04 8.98 -3.72
CA GLY A 266 16.23 9.82 -3.85
C GLY A 266 17.35 9.46 -2.87
N GLU A 267 17.12 8.53 -1.94
CA GLU A 267 18.04 8.05 -0.89
C GLU A 267 18.58 9.15 0.05
N GLN A 268 18.10 10.38 -0.07
CA GLN A 268 18.67 11.52 0.67
C GLN A 268 18.50 11.35 2.19
N VAL A 269 17.33 10.90 2.64
CA VAL A 269 17.06 10.66 4.07
C VAL A 269 17.93 9.51 4.57
N ALA A 270 18.01 8.40 3.84
CA ALA A 270 18.84 7.25 4.20
C ALA A 270 20.32 7.63 4.31
N LYS A 271 20.86 8.38 3.36
CA LYS A 271 22.24 8.89 3.39
C LYS A 271 22.49 9.78 4.61
N THR A 272 21.59 10.72 4.88
CA THR A 272 21.69 11.60 6.04
C THR A 272 21.67 10.82 7.35
N VAL A 273 20.80 9.81 7.46
CA VAL A 273 20.75 8.94 8.64
C VAL A 273 22.08 8.19 8.83
N ILE A 274 22.61 7.57 7.77
CA ILE A 274 23.89 6.84 7.81
C ILE A 274 25.05 7.74 8.21
N GLU A 275 25.12 8.95 7.66
CA GLU A 275 26.16 9.93 7.97
C GLU A 275 26.19 10.35 9.45
N ASN A 276 25.07 10.22 10.15
CA ASN A 276 24.92 10.53 11.57
C ASN A 276 25.14 9.31 12.50
N THR A 277 25.42 8.11 11.94
CA THR A 277 25.81 6.94 12.74
C THR A 277 27.28 6.99 13.12
N LYS A 278 27.68 6.18 14.12
CA LYS A 278 29.08 6.10 14.57
C LYS A 278 30.03 5.60 13.49
N ASN A 279 29.64 4.55 12.79
CA ASN A 279 30.49 3.87 11.80
C ASN A 279 30.31 4.37 10.37
N LYS A 280 29.19 4.98 10.04
CA LYS A 280 28.86 5.56 8.72
C LYS A 280 29.02 4.58 7.54
N ASN A 281 28.87 3.28 7.78
CA ASN A 281 29.18 2.22 6.81
C ASN A 281 27.98 1.32 6.47
N ALA A 282 26.77 1.66 6.91
CA ALA A 282 25.58 0.92 6.51
C ALA A 282 25.33 1.09 5.01
N GLU A 283 24.94 -0.01 4.35
CA GLU A 283 24.59 -0.01 2.94
C GLU A 283 23.10 0.28 2.75
N ILE A 284 22.77 1.01 1.68
CA ILE A 284 21.40 1.24 1.26
C ILE A 284 20.96 0.09 0.35
N LEU A 285 19.81 -0.53 0.68
CA LEU A 285 19.17 -1.54 -0.14
C LEU A 285 17.76 -1.07 -0.51
N THR A 286 17.35 -1.34 -1.73
CA THR A 286 15.99 -1.07 -2.20
C THR A 286 15.10 -2.29 -1.99
N LEU A 287 13.95 -2.09 -1.34
CA LEU A 287 12.87 -3.05 -1.30
C LEU A 287 11.72 -2.49 -2.14
N ASP A 288 11.37 -3.19 -3.21
CA ASP A 288 10.37 -2.74 -4.18
C ASP A 288 8.95 -2.93 -3.61
N SER A 289 8.20 -1.83 -3.51
CA SER A 289 6.81 -1.84 -3.05
C SER A 289 5.80 -2.06 -4.18
N MET A 290 6.23 -2.12 -5.41
CA MET A 290 5.39 -2.32 -6.61
C MET A 290 4.33 -1.21 -6.82
N GLN A 291 4.54 -0.03 -6.26
CA GLN A 291 3.59 1.09 -6.38
C GLN A 291 3.77 1.90 -7.66
N SER A 292 4.98 1.90 -8.25
CA SER A 292 5.35 2.82 -9.32
C SER A 292 5.82 2.07 -10.56
N VAL A 293 5.01 1.14 -11.05
CA VAL A 293 5.35 0.28 -12.18
C VAL A 293 5.05 0.99 -13.52
N THR A 294 5.97 0.89 -14.47
CA THR A 294 5.85 1.48 -15.80
C THR A 294 5.48 0.45 -16.87
N LYS A 295 4.90 0.91 -17.98
CA LYS A 295 4.66 0.07 -19.18
C LYS A 295 5.92 -0.65 -19.64
N LYS A 296 7.07 0.04 -19.56
CA LYS A 296 8.35 -0.56 -19.94
C LYS A 296 8.74 -1.73 -19.05
N GLN A 297 8.61 -1.58 -17.73
CA GLN A 297 8.89 -2.68 -16.80
C GLN A 297 7.98 -3.88 -17.07
N ILE A 298 6.68 -3.65 -17.31
CA ILE A 298 5.72 -4.72 -17.66
C ILE A 298 6.13 -5.41 -18.96
N ALA A 299 6.51 -4.66 -20.00
CA ALA A 299 6.96 -5.20 -21.27
C ALA A 299 8.27 -5.99 -21.13
N ASP A 300 9.14 -5.62 -20.22
CA ASP A 300 10.40 -6.30 -19.91
C ASP A 300 10.22 -7.54 -19.01
N GLY A 301 8.98 -7.90 -18.65
CA GLY A 301 8.65 -9.10 -17.89
C GLY A 301 8.57 -8.91 -16.37
N TYR A 302 8.40 -7.68 -15.88
CA TYR A 302 8.17 -7.40 -14.47
C TYR A 302 6.85 -8.08 -14.00
N THR A 303 6.92 -8.80 -12.89
CA THR A 303 5.78 -9.54 -12.30
C THR A 303 5.74 -9.34 -10.78
N TYR A 304 4.59 -9.66 -10.23
CA TYR A 304 4.41 -9.76 -8.77
C TYR A 304 5.31 -10.84 -8.15
#